data_cb3bd8567bb5ed04a8961ceeb614a36e
#
_entry.id   cb3bd8567bb5ed04a8961ceeb614a36e
#
_cell.length_a   1.000
_cell.length_b   1.000
_cell.length_c   1.000
_cell.angle_alpha   90.00
_cell.angle_beta   90.00
_cell.angle_gamma   90.00
#
_symmetry.space_group_name_H-M   'P 1'
#
loop_
_entity.id
_entity.type
_entity.pdbx_description
1 polymer ?
#
loop_
_entity_poly.entity_id
_entity_poly.type
_entity_poly.pdbx_seq_one_letter_code
_entity_poly.pdbx_strand_id
1 'polypeptide(L)'
;MHKKFVNHCTIDLTIIPDGPILIKSGKEGADPTKPDMEFVETYHAGGRTIYLPGSSLKGAIRAHAERIVRTVGGDNNTQKLWASDPMKGDYLPKNLSSHEIYKQSSFTDQMFGNTSIASRLRIEDAYPDNSKPLKTEERNGVAIDRVFGSVAVGPFNYQVCTAGEFKTKLHLKNFTLAQLGLIGLVLRDLNDGWFGLGFAKSRGLGTVEVKLNKAIVQYPGCVLSEDKQEICTFGSNKKWRNTHLLGVGEFLTENDAKLYGFSSKDSQDTPVAAQEMALGFGVELTWKEGTVNDLFERGVRSWTQVLV
;
A
#
# COMPACT_ATOMS: atom_id res chain seq x y z
N MET A 1 -19.24 -6.18 -7.94
CA MET A 1 -17.86 -5.62 -7.94
C MET A 1 -16.81 -6.64 -7.50
N HIS A 2 -16.91 -7.25 -6.32
CA HIS A 2 -15.94 -8.27 -5.87
C HIS A 2 -15.90 -9.56 -6.69
N LYS A 3 -16.93 -9.83 -7.49
CA LYS A 3 -17.02 -11.01 -8.37
C LYS A 3 -16.30 -10.85 -9.71
N LYS A 4 -15.90 -9.62 -10.08
CA LYS A 4 -15.16 -9.33 -11.31
C LYS A 4 -13.74 -8.89 -10.96
N PHE A 5 -12.81 -9.18 -11.83
CA PHE A 5 -11.42 -8.78 -11.73
C PHE A 5 -11.06 -8.01 -13.01
N VAL A 6 -11.04 -6.68 -12.91
CA VAL A 6 -10.96 -5.82 -14.09
C VAL A 6 -9.59 -5.15 -14.24
N ASN A 7 -8.96 -4.76 -13.15
CA ASN A 7 -7.59 -4.26 -13.16
C ASN A 7 -6.82 -4.73 -11.94
N HIS A 8 -5.51 -4.86 -12.09
CA HIS A 8 -4.57 -5.24 -11.05
C HIS A 8 -3.27 -4.48 -11.23
N CYS A 9 -2.73 -3.97 -10.14
CA CYS A 9 -1.41 -3.36 -10.10
C CYS A 9 -0.52 -4.15 -9.16
N THR A 10 0.68 -4.52 -9.62
CA THR A 10 1.75 -5.05 -8.79
C THR A 10 2.89 -4.05 -8.76
N ILE A 11 3.34 -3.67 -7.57
CA ILE A 11 4.45 -2.77 -7.35
C ILE A 11 5.54 -3.53 -6.61
N ASP A 12 6.67 -3.77 -7.28
CA ASP A 12 7.86 -4.37 -6.69
C ASP A 12 8.71 -3.26 -6.07
N LEU A 13 9.02 -3.38 -4.79
CA LEU A 13 9.83 -2.38 -4.09
C LEU A 13 10.82 -3.02 -3.13
N THR A 14 11.87 -2.28 -2.81
CA THR A 14 12.87 -2.64 -1.81
C THR A 14 12.84 -1.59 -0.71
N ILE A 15 12.76 -2.04 0.54
CA ILE A 15 12.82 -1.21 1.74
C ILE A 15 14.22 -1.36 2.34
N ILE A 16 14.91 -0.25 2.54
CA ILE A 16 16.28 -0.22 3.05
C ILE A 16 16.29 0.63 4.33
N PRO A 17 16.75 0.09 5.47
CA PRO A 17 16.94 0.89 6.66
C PRO A 17 17.93 2.05 6.42
N ASP A 18 17.46 3.29 6.59
CA ASP A 18 18.29 4.51 6.60
C ASP A 18 18.70 4.89 8.05
N GLY A 19 18.17 4.18 8.98
CA GLY A 19 18.45 4.20 10.41
C GLY A 19 18.08 2.87 11.04
N PRO A 20 18.27 2.69 12.34
CA PRO A 20 17.89 1.44 12.99
C PRO A 20 16.39 1.23 12.95
N ILE A 21 15.95 0.01 12.63
CA ILE A 21 14.55 -0.37 12.61
C ILE A 21 14.30 -1.56 13.54
N LEU A 22 13.16 -1.57 14.24
CA LEU A 22 12.69 -2.70 15.03
C LEU A 22 11.21 -2.95 14.79
N ILE A 23 10.87 -4.15 14.34
CA ILE A 23 9.50 -4.67 14.37
C ILE A 23 9.45 -5.76 15.42
N LYS A 24 8.80 -5.47 16.56
CA LYS A 24 8.74 -6.38 17.71
C LYS A 24 8.04 -7.69 17.36
N SER A 25 8.57 -8.80 17.87
CA SER A 25 8.01 -10.14 17.69
C SER A 25 6.67 -10.35 18.40
N GLY A 26 6.29 -9.51 19.35
CA GLY A 26 5.10 -9.67 20.18
C GLY A 26 5.24 -10.78 21.25
N LYS A 27 6.36 -11.49 21.30
CA LYS A 27 6.69 -12.40 22.40
C LYS A 27 7.35 -11.58 23.50
N GLU A 28 6.88 -11.69 24.71
CA GLU A 28 7.60 -11.18 25.89
C GLU A 28 8.75 -12.16 26.18
N GLY A 29 9.93 -11.62 26.37
CA GLY A 29 11.18 -12.39 26.55
C GLY A 29 11.12 -13.27 27.78
N ALA A 30 10.77 -14.54 27.58
CA ALA A 30 10.88 -15.58 28.61
C ALA A 30 12.31 -16.14 28.70
N ASP A 31 13.18 -15.80 27.74
CA ASP A 31 14.56 -16.27 27.64
C ASP A 31 15.52 -15.16 28.11
N PRO A 32 16.15 -15.31 29.29
CA PRO A 32 17.05 -14.29 29.84
C PRO A 32 18.34 -14.10 29.04
N THR A 33 18.59 -14.93 28.04
CA THR A 33 19.77 -14.82 27.15
C THR A 33 19.49 -13.95 25.93
N LYS A 34 18.27 -13.47 25.75
CA LYS A 34 17.82 -12.69 24.61
C LYS A 34 17.41 -11.28 25.02
N PRO A 35 17.43 -10.33 24.08
CA PRO A 35 16.92 -8.99 24.34
C PRO A 35 15.46 -8.99 24.78
N ASP A 36 15.08 -8.06 25.66
CA ASP A 36 13.67 -7.87 26.10
C ASP A 36 12.70 -7.63 24.94
N MET A 37 13.21 -7.05 23.85
CA MET A 37 12.43 -6.80 22.63
C MET A 37 13.19 -7.35 21.43
N GLU A 38 12.80 -8.55 21.00
CA GLU A 38 13.37 -9.19 19.83
C GLU A 38 12.72 -8.68 18.53
N PHE A 39 13.52 -8.65 17.45
CA PHE A 39 13.00 -8.48 16.12
C PHE A 39 12.17 -9.70 15.71
N VAL A 40 11.09 -9.48 14.95
CA VAL A 40 10.28 -10.59 14.44
C VAL A 40 11.07 -11.41 13.43
N GLU A 41 11.06 -12.72 13.60
CA GLU A 41 11.81 -13.69 12.79
C GLU A 41 10.89 -14.76 12.22
N THR A 42 11.32 -15.32 11.10
CA THR A 42 10.68 -16.47 10.47
C THR A 42 11.72 -17.37 9.79
N TYR A 43 11.28 -18.53 9.33
CA TYR A 43 12.07 -19.38 8.44
C TYR A 43 11.78 -18.99 6.99
N HIS A 44 12.82 -18.60 6.24
CA HIS A 44 12.72 -18.26 4.84
C HIS A 44 13.99 -18.72 4.09
N ALA A 45 13.84 -19.22 2.85
CA ALA A 45 14.96 -19.68 2.00
C ALA A 45 15.94 -20.64 2.70
N GLY A 46 15.42 -21.52 3.58
CA GLY A 46 16.20 -22.55 4.28
C GLY A 46 16.88 -22.10 5.56
N GLY A 47 16.68 -20.86 6.02
CA GLY A 47 17.27 -20.33 7.24
C GLY A 47 16.33 -19.48 8.08
N ARG A 48 16.69 -19.26 9.34
CA ARG A 48 16.01 -18.31 10.21
C ARG A 48 16.50 -16.90 9.91
N THR A 49 15.59 -15.96 9.71
CA THR A 49 15.90 -14.58 9.38
C THR A 49 14.87 -13.62 9.93
N ILE A 50 15.28 -12.38 10.18
CA ILE A 50 14.37 -11.27 10.43
C ILE A 50 13.65 -10.90 9.14
N TYR A 51 12.45 -10.35 9.24
CA TYR A 51 11.67 -9.88 8.09
C TYR A 51 10.76 -8.72 8.49
N LEU A 52 10.20 -8.02 7.51
CA LEU A 52 9.19 -6.99 7.76
C LEU A 52 7.83 -7.57 7.40
N PRO A 53 6.96 -7.91 8.39
CA PRO A 53 5.64 -8.46 8.12
C PRO A 53 4.77 -7.54 7.26
N GLY A 54 4.14 -8.09 6.23
CA GLY A 54 3.23 -7.34 5.37
C GLY A 54 2.07 -6.70 6.13
N SER A 55 1.64 -7.32 7.23
CA SER A 55 0.63 -6.76 8.15
C SER A 55 1.11 -5.48 8.83
N SER A 56 2.37 -5.45 9.32
CA SER A 56 2.99 -4.27 9.93
C SER A 56 3.18 -3.14 8.91
N LEU A 57 3.65 -3.47 7.71
CA LEU A 57 3.78 -2.52 6.61
C LEU A 57 2.42 -1.94 6.24
N LYS A 58 1.40 -2.80 6.08
CA LYS A 58 0.04 -2.37 5.75
C LYS A 58 -0.55 -1.44 6.81
N GLY A 59 -0.32 -1.72 8.09
CA GLY A 59 -0.80 -0.88 9.19
C GLY A 59 -0.19 0.53 9.15
N ALA A 60 1.13 0.64 8.95
CA ALA A 60 1.82 1.92 8.84
C ALA A 60 1.39 2.72 7.60
N ILE A 61 1.32 2.06 6.44
CA ILE A 61 0.86 2.65 5.18
C ILE A 61 -0.59 3.14 5.29
N ARG A 62 -1.49 2.32 5.87
CA ARG A 62 -2.88 2.70 6.10
C ARG A 62 -3.02 3.94 6.99
N ALA A 63 -2.34 3.94 8.13
CA ALA A 63 -2.41 5.06 9.07
C ALA A 63 -1.96 6.39 8.44
N HIS A 64 -0.94 6.35 7.58
CA HIS A 64 -0.48 7.54 6.86
C HIS A 64 -1.43 7.93 5.73
N ALA A 65 -1.92 6.96 4.94
CA ALA A 65 -2.93 7.17 3.91
C ALA A 65 -4.19 7.88 4.47
N GLU A 66 -4.65 7.42 5.63
CA GLU A 66 -5.79 8.04 6.31
C GLU A 66 -5.52 9.49 6.73
N ARG A 67 -4.28 9.82 7.16
CA ARG A 67 -3.88 11.21 7.48
C ARG A 67 -3.92 12.09 6.24
N ILE A 68 -3.34 11.63 5.13
CA ILE A 68 -3.36 12.37 3.85
C ILE A 68 -4.81 12.65 3.45
N VAL A 69 -5.67 11.63 3.45
CA VAL A 69 -7.07 11.76 3.03
C VAL A 69 -7.85 12.71 3.93
N ARG A 70 -7.66 12.66 5.27
CA ARG A 70 -8.32 13.60 6.20
C ARG A 70 -7.82 15.04 6.03
N THR A 71 -6.55 15.21 5.68
CA THR A 71 -5.97 16.56 5.47
C THR A 71 -6.55 17.22 4.21
N VAL A 72 -6.77 16.45 3.14
CA VAL A 72 -7.27 16.97 1.86
C VAL A 72 -8.80 17.04 1.84
N GLY A 73 -9.47 16.08 2.43
CA GLY A 73 -10.91 15.93 2.48
C GLY A 73 -11.47 16.13 3.89
N GLY A 74 -11.76 15.04 4.60
CA GLY A 74 -12.33 15.12 5.93
C GLY A 74 -12.39 13.79 6.66
N ASP A 75 -12.99 13.80 7.85
CA ASP A 75 -13.15 12.64 8.73
C ASP A 75 -14.58 12.05 8.72
N ASN A 76 -15.44 12.58 7.88
CA ASN A 76 -16.84 12.18 7.79
C ASN A 76 -17.31 12.08 6.33
N ASN A 77 -18.44 11.42 6.12
CA ASN A 77 -18.99 11.11 4.81
C ASN A 77 -19.73 12.28 4.11
N THR A 78 -19.61 13.50 4.61
CA THR A 78 -20.18 14.69 3.94
C THR A 78 -19.36 15.12 2.74
N GLN A 79 -18.13 14.63 2.63
CA GLN A 79 -17.21 14.90 1.53
C GLN A 79 -17.00 13.64 0.69
N LYS A 80 -16.71 13.82 -0.60
CA LYS A 80 -16.39 12.71 -1.51
C LYS A 80 -15.10 11.98 -1.10
N LEU A 81 -14.11 12.73 -0.61
CA LEU A 81 -12.84 12.23 -0.14
C LEU A 81 -12.79 12.35 1.39
N TRP A 82 -12.78 11.22 2.06
CA TRP A 82 -12.73 11.17 3.53
C TRP A 82 -12.14 9.85 4.02
N ALA A 83 -11.64 9.86 5.24
CA ALA A 83 -11.18 8.66 5.94
C ALA A 83 -11.86 8.57 7.31
N SER A 84 -12.36 7.38 7.66
CA SER A 84 -13.03 7.14 8.93
C SER A 84 -12.13 7.47 10.13
N ASP A 85 -12.73 7.96 11.22
CA ASP A 85 -12.03 8.17 12.47
C ASP A 85 -11.76 6.81 13.14
N PRO A 86 -10.50 6.42 13.37
CA PRO A 86 -10.16 5.13 13.98
C PRO A 86 -10.65 4.99 15.43
N MET A 87 -11.00 6.10 16.10
CA MET A 87 -11.54 6.11 17.47
C MET A 87 -13.06 5.89 17.51
N LYS A 88 -13.74 6.07 16.37
CA LYS A 88 -15.17 5.75 16.21
C LYS A 88 -15.27 4.34 15.62
N GLY A 89 -15.95 3.45 16.32
CA GLY A 89 -16.19 2.07 15.87
C GLY A 89 -16.91 1.97 14.51
N ASP A 90 -17.76 0.98 14.33
CA ASP A 90 -18.52 0.80 13.09
C ASP A 90 -19.38 2.03 12.80
N TYR A 91 -19.07 2.72 11.70
CA TYR A 91 -19.79 3.92 11.25
C TYR A 91 -20.86 3.61 10.19
N LEU A 92 -20.84 2.38 9.64
CA LEU A 92 -21.78 1.97 8.61
C LEU A 92 -23.13 1.56 9.24
N PRO A 93 -24.27 2.01 8.69
CA PRO A 93 -25.58 1.53 9.12
C PRO A 93 -25.71 0.01 8.96
N LYS A 94 -26.53 -0.60 9.80
CA LYS A 94 -26.90 -2.02 9.68
C LYS A 94 -27.86 -2.23 8.49
N ASN A 95 -27.84 -3.41 7.90
CA ASN A 95 -28.74 -3.84 6.82
C ASN A 95 -28.56 -3.13 5.46
N LEU A 96 -27.35 -2.67 5.15
CA LEU A 96 -27.01 -2.17 3.82
C LEU A 96 -26.78 -3.31 2.83
N SER A 97 -27.14 -3.08 1.57
CA SER A 97 -26.76 -3.95 0.45
C SER A 97 -25.24 -3.84 0.15
N SER A 98 -24.67 -4.83 -0.54
CA SER A 98 -23.23 -4.87 -0.82
C SER A 98 -22.71 -3.65 -1.57
N HIS A 99 -23.50 -3.05 -2.44
CA HIS A 99 -23.09 -1.84 -3.18
C HIS A 99 -23.19 -0.59 -2.30
N GLU A 100 -24.18 -0.50 -1.42
CA GLU A 100 -24.32 0.60 -0.47
C GLU A 100 -23.20 0.57 0.57
N ILE A 101 -22.86 -0.60 1.12
CA ILE A 101 -21.71 -0.78 2.01
C ILE A 101 -20.44 -0.20 1.37
N TYR A 102 -20.16 -0.58 0.12
CA TYR A 102 -18.99 -0.09 -0.59
C TYR A 102 -19.04 1.42 -0.81
N LYS A 103 -20.18 1.93 -1.32
CA LYS A 103 -20.37 3.36 -1.63
C LYS A 103 -20.28 4.26 -0.40
N GLN A 104 -20.76 3.77 0.76
CA GLN A 104 -20.73 4.50 2.02
C GLN A 104 -19.45 4.29 2.83
N SER A 105 -18.60 3.34 2.43
CA SER A 105 -17.28 3.17 3.05
C SER A 105 -16.37 4.35 2.71
N SER A 106 -15.51 4.72 3.65
CA SER A 106 -14.52 5.78 3.45
C SER A 106 -13.58 5.44 2.28
N PHE A 107 -12.98 6.44 1.68
CA PHE A 107 -12.05 6.26 0.55
C PHE A 107 -10.91 5.29 0.90
N THR A 108 -10.39 5.40 2.12
CA THR A 108 -9.34 4.49 2.61
C THR A 108 -9.87 3.09 2.90
N ASP A 109 -11.08 2.94 3.47
CA ASP A 109 -11.68 1.64 3.72
C ASP A 109 -12.04 0.89 2.44
N GLN A 110 -12.42 1.58 1.37
CA GLN A 110 -12.63 0.99 0.05
C GLN A 110 -11.36 0.29 -0.48
N MET A 111 -10.17 0.72 -0.04
CA MET A 111 -8.88 0.17 -0.44
C MET A 111 -8.31 -0.82 0.59
N PHE A 112 -8.23 -0.40 1.86
CA PHE A 112 -7.62 -1.21 2.93
C PHE A 112 -8.56 -2.24 3.55
N GLY A 113 -9.86 -2.10 3.31
CA GLY A 113 -10.89 -2.93 3.92
C GLY A 113 -11.33 -2.44 5.30
N ASN A 114 -12.50 -2.92 5.73
CA ASN A 114 -13.05 -2.73 7.06
C ASN A 114 -13.77 -4.00 7.51
N THR A 115 -14.56 -3.97 8.59
CA THR A 115 -15.34 -5.11 9.09
C THR A 115 -16.33 -5.68 8.09
N SER A 116 -16.77 -4.88 7.11
CA SER A 116 -17.81 -5.23 6.14
C SER A 116 -17.29 -5.51 4.72
N ILE A 117 -16.11 -5.00 4.36
CA ILE A 117 -15.52 -5.19 3.03
C ILE A 117 -14.08 -5.68 3.10
N ALA A 118 -13.75 -6.64 2.23
CA ALA A 118 -12.40 -7.16 2.13
C ALA A 118 -11.44 -6.14 1.50
N SER A 119 -10.20 -6.13 1.96
CA SER A 119 -9.14 -5.30 1.41
C SER A 119 -8.88 -5.59 -0.07
N ARG A 120 -8.64 -4.53 -0.84
CA ARG A 120 -8.15 -4.59 -2.22
C ARG A 120 -6.63 -4.48 -2.31
N LEU A 121 -6.00 -3.97 -1.24
CA LEU A 121 -4.57 -3.89 -1.10
C LEU A 121 -4.06 -5.09 -0.32
N ARG A 122 -3.10 -5.82 -0.90
CA ARG A 122 -2.30 -6.85 -0.25
C ARG A 122 -0.84 -6.42 -0.28
N ILE A 123 -0.15 -6.57 0.83
CA ILE A 123 1.28 -6.34 0.95
C ILE A 123 1.91 -7.66 1.36
N GLU A 124 2.92 -8.10 0.64
CA GLU A 124 3.67 -9.30 0.96
C GLU A 124 4.65 -9.02 2.10
N ASP A 125 5.03 -10.07 2.81
CA ASP A 125 6.13 -9.97 3.77
C ASP A 125 7.41 -9.56 3.03
N ALA A 126 8.18 -8.66 3.62
CA ALA A 126 9.44 -8.20 3.05
C ALA A 126 10.59 -9.04 3.61
N TYR A 127 11.24 -9.80 2.75
CA TYR A 127 12.37 -10.64 3.11
C TYR A 127 13.69 -9.99 2.71
N PRO A 128 14.76 -10.20 3.51
CA PRO A 128 16.08 -9.67 3.17
C PRO A 128 16.60 -10.31 1.89
N ASP A 129 17.29 -9.50 1.09
CA ASP A 129 18.04 -9.99 -0.07
C ASP A 129 19.32 -10.68 0.42
N ASN A 130 19.43 -11.99 0.22
CA ASN A 130 20.57 -12.80 0.66
C ASN A 130 21.90 -12.39 0.01
N SER A 131 21.86 -11.62 -1.08
CA SER A 131 23.07 -11.09 -1.73
C SER A 131 23.63 -9.84 -1.04
N LYS A 132 22.92 -9.31 -0.06
CA LYS A 132 23.29 -8.07 0.66
C LYS A 132 23.54 -8.34 2.14
N PRO A 133 24.45 -7.58 2.76
CA PRO A 133 24.73 -7.75 4.18
C PRO A 133 23.49 -7.39 5.02
N LEU A 134 23.08 -8.32 5.89
CA LEU A 134 22.07 -8.09 6.92
C LEU A 134 22.78 -7.91 8.25
N LYS A 135 22.53 -6.79 8.93
CA LYS A 135 23.18 -6.49 10.23
C LYS A 135 22.12 -6.17 11.29
N THR A 136 22.24 -6.83 12.42
CA THR A 136 21.48 -6.54 13.62
C THR A 136 22.43 -6.17 14.76
N GLU A 137 21.97 -5.34 15.67
CA GLU A 137 22.68 -4.96 16.88
C GLU A 137 21.71 -4.88 18.05
N GLU A 138 22.26 -4.99 19.27
CA GLU A 138 21.52 -4.74 20.50
C GLU A 138 21.75 -3.31 20.97
N ARG A 139 20.68 -2.67 21.43
CA ARG A 139 20.72 -1.35 22.06
C ARG A 139 20.07 -1.38 23.41
N ASN A 140 20.61 -0.57 24.32
CA ASN A 140 20.07 -0.38 25.65
C ASN A 140 19.26 0.92 25.69
N GLY A 141 18.15 0.88 26.40
CA GLY A 141 17.32 2.06 26.66
C GLY A 141 17.01 2.18 28.14
N VAL A 142 16.74 3.39 28.57
CA VAL A 142 16.23 3.70 29.91
C VAL A 142 15.07 4.68 29.80
N ALA A 143 14.11 4.59 30.73
CA ALA A 143 13.11 5.64 30.92
C ALA A 143 13.57 6.59 32.02
N ILE A 144 13.59 7.87 31.70
CA ILE A 144 14.04 8.92 32.64
C ILE A 144 12.80 9.51 33.32
N ASP A 145 12.86 9.60 34.65
CA ASP A 145 11.88 10.32 35.45
C ASP A 145 11.93 11.82 35.14
N ARG A 146 10.78 12.42 34.91
CA ARG A 146 10.71 13.83 34.51
C ARG A 146 10.89 14.80 35.68
N VAL A 147 10.71 14.35 36.92
CA VAL A 147 10.78 15.19 38.10
C VAL A 147 12.22 15.24 38.61
N PHE A 148 12.85 14.07 38.75
CA PHE A 148 14.18 13.96 39.34
C PHE A 148 15.31 13.85 38.32
N GLY A 149 15.01 13.63 37.03
CA GLY A 149 16.01 13.44 35.99
C GLY A 149 16.82 12.13 36.12
N SER A 150 16.41 11.24 37.01
CA SER A 150 17.04 9.94 37.24
C SER A 150 16.39 8.84 36.37
N VAL A 151 17.04 7.68 36.30
CA VAL A 151 16.46 6.50 35.65
C VAL A 151 15.27 6.00 36.45
N ALA A 152 14.08 6.01 35.84
CA ALA A 152 12.83 5.49 36.43
C ALA A 152 12.65 3.99 36.14
N VAL A 153 12.97 3.54 34.92
CA VAL A 153 12.82 2.14 34.47
C VAL A 153 13.97 1.78 33.54
N GLY A 154 14.49 0.60 33.69
CA GLY A 154 15.55 0.05 32.84
C GLY A 154 16.84 -0.24 33.58
N PRO A 155 17.92 -0.62 32.89
CA PRO A 155 17.99 -0.71 31.42
C PRO A 155 17.12 -1.81 30.84
N PHE A 156 16.61 -1.59 29.62
CA PHE A 156 15.96 -2.60 28.80
C PHE A 156 16.66 -2.72 27.45
N ASN A 157 16.78 -3.95 26.98
CA ASN A 157 17.53 -4.26 25.77
C ASN A 157 16.59 -4.49 24.60
N TYR A 158 16.99 -4.02 23.42
CA TYR A 158 16.21 -4.25 22.20
C TYR A 158 17.10 -4.47 20.99
N GLN A 159 16.70 -5.43 20.18
CA GLN A 159 17.37 -5.75 18.92
C GLN A 159 16.90 -4.83 17.81
N VAL A 160 17.81 -4.28 17.03
CA VAL A 160 17.50 -3.47 15.85
C VAL A 160 18.23 -4.00 14.62
N CYS A 161 17.62 -3.81 13.45
CA CYS A 161 18.29 -3.99 12.17
C CYS A 161 18.85 -2.65 11.72
N THR A 162 20.15 -2.62 11.40
CA THR A 162 20.89 -1.42 10.97
C THR A 162 21.30 -1.45 9.51
N ALA A 163 21.29 -2.61 8.86
CA ALA A 163 21.53 -2.75 7.43
C ALA A 163 20.80 -3.97 6.87
N GLY A 164 20.34 -3.85 5.64
CA GLY A 164 19.66 -4.89 4.88
C GLY A 164 18.84 -4.29 3.75
N GLU A 165 18.55 -5.07 2.72
CA GLU A 165 17.62 -4.72 1.66
C GLU A 165 16.44 -5.70 1.71
N PHE A 166 15.24 -5.22 2.01
CA PHE A 166 14.05 -6.04 2.17
C PHE A 166 13.14 -5.91 0.94
N LYS A 167 12.99 -6.99 0.18
CA LYS A 167 12.17 -7.02 -1.04
C LYS A 167 10.74 -7.42 -0.72
N THR A 168 9.77 -6.68 -1.26
CA THR A 168 8.35 -6.95 -1.11
C THR A 168 7.55 -6.52 -2.33
N LYS A 169 6.28 -6.93 -2.38
CA LYS A 169 5.33 -6.53 -3.42
C LYS A 169 4.04 -6.00 -2.79
N LEU A 170 3.54 -4.92 -3.36
CA LEU A 170 2.19 -4.43 -3.14
C LEU A 170 1.31 -4.86 -4.31
N HIS A 171 0.14 -5.38 -4.00
CA HIS A 171 -0.87 -5.76 -4.99
C HIS A 171 -2.15 -4.97 -4.74
N LEU A 172 -2.59 -4.23 -5.73
CA LEU A 172 -3.83 -3.45 -5.67
C LEU A 172 -4.77 -3.93 -6.78
N LYS A 173 -5.95 -4.39 -6.43
CA LYS A 173 -6.96 -4.93 -7.37
C LYS A 173 -8.21 -4.06 -7.43
N ASN A 174 -8.82 -3.98 -8.62
CA ASN A 174 -10.06 -3.23 -8.85
C ASN A 174 -9.99 -1.80 -8.29
N PHE A 175 -8.91 -1.10 -8.59
CA PHE A 175 -8.58 0.22 -8.05
C PHE A 175 -9.06 1.35 -8.97
N THR A 176 -9.33 2.49 -8.38
CA THR A 176 -9.40 3.78 -9.11
C THR A 176 -8.00 4.38 -9.22
N LEU A 177 -7.78 5.23 -10.23
CA LEU A 177 -6.48 5.91 -10.36
C LEU A 177 -6.16 6.78 -9.14
N ALA A 178 -7.16 7.40 -8.53
CA ALA A 178 -6.97 8.17 -7.30
C ALA A 178 -6.47 7.28 -6.13
N GLN A 179 -6.95 6.02 -6.01
CA GLN A 179 -6.44 5.07 -5.01
C GLN A 179 -5.00 4.67 -5.29
N LEU A 180 -4.63 4.49 -6.55
CA LEU A 180 -3.24 4.24 -6.95
C LEU A 180 -2.35 5.43 -6.61
N GLY A 181 -2.82 6.65 -6.88
CA GLY A 181 -2.12 7.89 -6.52
C GLY A 181 -1.88 8.01 -5.02
N LEU A 182 -2.86 7.61 -4.18
CA LEU A 182 -2.68 7.61 -2.72
C LEU A 182 -1.53 6.69 -2.29
N ILE A 183 -1.39 5.51 -2.89
CA ILE A 183 -0.24 4.63 -2.61
C ILE A 183 1.07 5.31 -2.97
N GLY A 184 1.15 5.99 -4.12
CA GLY A 184 2.33 6.76 -4.52
C GLY A 184 2.71 7.85 -3.51
N LEU A 185 1.72 8.62 -3.05
CA LEU A 185 1.94 9.66 -2.03
C LEU A 185 2.48 9.07 -0.72
N VAL A 186 1.90 7.96 -0.26
CA VAL A 186 2.34 7.29 0.98
C VAL A 186 3.76 6.73 0.83
N LEU A 187 4.12 6.13 -0.31
CA LEU A 187 5.47 5.60 -0.54
C LEU A 187 6.51 6.73 -0.63
N ARG A 188 6.15 7.86 -1.25
CA ARG A 188 6.97 9.09 -1.25
C ARG A 188 7.23 9.57 0.17
N ASP A 189 6.17 9.74 0.96
CA ASP A 189 6.27 10.27 2.33
C ASP A 189 7.02 9.32 3.26
N LEU A 190 6.96 8.00 3.01
CA LEU A 190 7.77 7.00 3.72
C LEU A 190 9.24 7.17 3.37
N ASN A 191 9.57 7.33 2.08
CA ASN A 191 10.93 7.59 1.59
C ASN A 191 11.50 8.90 2.14
N ASP A 192 10.67 9.94 2.24
CA ASP A 192 11.07 11.26 2.72
C ASP A 192 11.09 11.35 4.27
N GLY A 193 10.84 10.23 4.96
CA GLY A 193 10.92 10.15 6.42
C GLY A 193 9.78 10.84 7.19
N TRP A 194 8.66 11.18 6.54
CA TRP A 194 7.50 11.80 7.21
C TRP A 194 6.84 10.87 8.21
N PHE A 195 7.03 9.59 8.06
CA PHE A 195 6.68 8.57 9.04
C PHE A 195 7.65 7.40 8.96
N GLY A 196 7.74 6.62 10.02
CA GLY A 196 8.64 5.46 10.08
C GLY A 196 7.89 4.15 10.24
N LEU A 197 8.64 3.05 10.12
CA LEU A 197 8.16 1.70 10.32
C LEU A 197 8.55 1.16 11.70
N GLY A 198 7.70 0.32 12.28
CA GLY A 198 8.01 -0.44 13.48
C GLY A 198 7.91 0.33 14.80
N PHE A 199 8.75 -0.05 15.75
CA PHE A 199 8.77 0.44 17.12
C PHE A 199 9.60 1.72 17.28
N ALA A 200 9.30 2.52 18.30
CA ALA A 200 10.07 3.70 18.75
C ALA A 200 10.33 4.76 17.64
N LYS A 201 9.39 4.96 16.74
CA LYS A 201 9.48 5.94 15.64
C LYS A 201 9.80 7.37 16.10
N SER A 202 9.28 7.79 17.24
CA SER A 202 9.58 9.10 17.84
C SER A 202 10.95 9.18 18.53
N ARG A 203 11.71 8.07 18.57
CA ARG A 203 13.01 7.97 19.25
C ARG A 203 14.14 7.63 18.26
N GLY A 204 13.97 8.01 16.99
CA GLY A 204 14.98 7.87 15.96
C GLY A 204 15.06 6.49 15.29
N LEU A 205 14.04 5.61 15.48
CA LEU A 205 13.98 4.34 14.80
C LEU A 205 12.96 4.38 13.66
N GLY A 206 13.16 3.54 12.64
CA GLY A 206 12.17 3.25 11.63
C GLY A 206 12.25 4.09 10.37
N THR A 207 13.27 4.93 10.20
CA THR A 207 13.51 5.64 8.93
C THR A 207 14.02 4.66 7.88
N VAL A 208 13.48 4.75 6.68
CA VAL A 208 13.81 3.85 5.57
C VAL A 208 13.86 4.59 4.24
N GLU A 209 14.70 4.12 3.34
CA GLU A 209 14.65 4.44 1.91
C GLU A 209 13.73 3.44 1.20
N VAL A 210 12.94 3.91 0.22
CA VAL A 210 12.06 3.07 -0.59
C VAL A 210 12.51 3.13 -2.05
N LYS A 211 13.03 2.02 -2.57
CA LYS A 211 13.36 1.87 -3.99
C LYS A 211 12.21 1.23 -4.73
N LEU A 212 11.69 1.93 -5.73
CA LEU A 212 10.65 1.44 -6.62
C LEU A 212 11.31 0.73 -7.80
N ASN A 213 11.22 -0.61 -7.82
CA ASN A 213 11.95 -1.41 -8.82
C ASN A 213 11.13 -1.58 -10.10
N LYS A 214 9.83 -1.88 -9.97
CA LYS A 214 8.94 -2.15 -11.10
C LYS A 214 7.49 -1.95 -10.68
N ALA A 215 6.66 -1.48 -11.60
CA ALA A 215 5.21 -1.51 -11.47
C ALA A 215 4.57 -2.08 -12.74
N ILE A 216 3.59 -2.95 -12.56
CA ILE A 216 2.85 -3.57 -13.66
C ILE A 216 1.36 -3.34 -13.40
N VAL A 217 0.68 -2.76 -14.37
CA VAL A 217 -0.79 -2.64 -14.38
C VAL A 217 -1.34 -3.60 -15.43
N GLN A 218 -2.26 -4.45 -15.03
CA GLN A 218 -2.81 -5.54 -15.82
C GLN A 218 -4.31 -5.44 -15.98
N TYR A 219 -4.80 -5.72 -17.18
CA TYR A 219 -6.22 -5.77 -17.56
C TYR A 219 -6.57 -7.15 -18.08
N PRO A 220 -6.90 -8.12 -17.20
CA PRO A 220 -7.09 -9.52 -17.60
C PRO A 220 -8.30 -9.75 -18.52
N GLY A 221 -9.26 -8.84 -18.54
CA GLY A 221 -10.43 -8.89 -19.41
C GLY A 221 -10.29 -8.15 -20.74
N CYS A 222 -9.06 -7.84 -21.17
CA CYS A 222 -8.77 -7.06 -22.38
C CYS A 222 -7.86 -7.80 -23.34
N VAL A 223 -7.86 -7.33 -24.59
CA VAL A 223 -6.92 -7.71 -25.65
C VAL A 223 -6.45 -6.46 -26.39
N LEU A 224 -5.31 -6.55 -27.07
CA LEU A 224 -4.91 -5.52 -28.02
C LEU A 224 -5.64 -5.73 -29.37
N SER A 225 -5.94 -4.62 -30.05
CA SER A 225 -6.40 -4.65 -31.45
C SER A 225 -5.32 -5.27 -32.35
N GLU A 226 -5.68 -5.69 -33.58
CA GLU A 226 -4.73 -6.29 -34.54
C GLU A 226 -3.54 -5.35 -34.85
N ASP A 227 -3.79 -4.06 -34.94
CA ASP A 227 -2.78 -3.02 -35.13
C ASP A 227 -2.03 -2.62 -33.85
N LYS A 228 -2.40 -3.22 -32.70
CA LYS A 228 -1.85 -2.96 -31.35
C LYS A 228 -1.99 -1.50 -30.88
N GLN A 229 -2.90 -0.72 -31.47
CA GLN A 229 -3.11 0.67 -31.12
C GLN A 229 -4.19 0.86 -30.06
N GLU A 230 -5.04 -0.13 -29.85
CA GLU A 230 -6.17 -0.05 -28.93
C GLU A 230 -6.21 -1.22 -27.93
N ILE A 231 -6.61 -0.90 -26.69
CA ILE A 231 -7.00 -1.87 -25.68
C ILE A 231 -8.51 -2.10 -25.83
N CYS A 232 -8.92 -3.33 -26.13
CA CYS A 232 -10.32 -3.69 -26.33
C CYS A 232 -10.78 -4.65 -25.23
N THR A 233 -12.01 -4.49 -24.74
CA THR A 233 -12.58 -5.42 -23.74
C THR A 233 -13.21 -6.63 -24.41
N PHE A 234 -13.07 -7.81 -23.80
CA PHE A 234 -13.90 -8.96 -24.14
C PHE A 234 -15.37 -8.72 -23.74
N GLY A 235 -16.28 -9.00 -24.63
CA GLY A 235 -17.72 -8.96 -24.34
C GLY A 235 -18.35 -7.57 -24.18
N SER A 236 -17.63 -6.51 -24.51
CA SER A 236 -18.19 -5.16 -24.65
C SER A 236 -17.48 -4.40 -25.77
N ASN A 237 -18.11 -3.33 -26.29
CA ASN A 237 -17.52 -2.52 -27.36
C ASN A 237 -16.62 -1.39 -26.83
N LYS A 238 -16.12 -1.49 -25.60
CA LYS A 238 -15.24 -0.46 -25.02
C LYS A 238 -13.84 -0.61 -25.56
N LYS A 239 -13.28 0.52 -25.97
CA LYS A 239 -11.93 0.65 -26.54
C LYS A 239 -11.21 1.88 -25.99
N TRP A 240 -9.93 1.78 -25.78
CA TRP A 240 -9.04 2.87 -25.39
C TRP A 240 -7.73 2.78 -26.16
N ARG A 241 -7.01 3.85 -26.29
CA ARG A 241 -5.64 3.81 -26.84
C ARG A 241 -4.76 2.88 -26.02
N ASN A 242 -3.78 2.25 -26.64
CA ASN A 242 -2.83 1.35 -25.97
C ASN A 242 -1.95 2.07 -24.94
N THR A 243 -1.95 3.40 -24.91
CA THR A 243 -1.24 4.25 -23.93
C THR A 243 -2.16 4.75 -22.81
N HIS A 244 -3.33 4.17 -22.60
CA HIS A 244 -4.23 4.59 -21.52
C HIS A 244 -4.05 3.73 -20.27
N LEU A 245 -3.79 4.41 -19.15
CA LEU A 245 -3.89 3.85 -17.81
C LEU A 245 -5.36 3.93 -17.36
N LEU A 246 -5.96 2.79 -17.04
CA LEU A 246 -7.41 2.64 -16.80
C LEU A 246 -7.67 2.25 -15.35
N GLY A 247 -8.49 3.03 -14.67
CA GLY A 247 -9.05 2.68 -13.37
C GLY A 247 -10.32 1.83 -13.51
N VAL A 248 -10.82 1.33 -12.39
CA VAL A 248 -11.98 0.43 -12.35
C VAL A 248 -13.24 1.02 -12.97
N GLY A 249 -13.43 2.33 -12.89
CA GLY A 249 -14.61 3.02 -13.44
C GLY A 249 -14.82 2.81 -14.93
N GLU A 250 -13.72 2.75 -15.70
CA GLU A 250 -13.77 2.55 -17.15
C GLU A 250 -14.39 1.23 -17.58
N PHE A 251 -14.26 0.18 -16.75
CA PHE A 251 -14.75 -1.17 -17.05
C PHE A 251 -16.21 -1.44 -16.65
N LEU A 252 -16.80 -0.52 -15.88
CA LEU A 252 -18.15 -0.69 -15.36
C LEU A 252 -19.21 -0.19 -16.36
N THR A 253 -20.41 -0.75 -16.29
CA THR A 253 -21.59 -0.13 -16.92
C THR A 253 -21.92 1.17 -16.19
N GLU A 254 -22.58 2.12 -16.83
CA GLU A 254 -23.01 3.35 -16.19
C GLU A 254 -23.85 3.12 -14.93
N ASN A 255 -24.73 2.10 -14.98
CA ASN A 255 -25.54 1.72 -13.84
C ASN A 255 -24.70 1.17 -12.69
N ASP A 256 -23.77 0.24 -12.95
CA ASP A 256 -22.88 -0.30 -11.93
C ASP A 256 -21.98 0.81 -11.33
N ALA A 257 -21.41 1.68 -12.17
CA ALA A 257 -20.60 2.80 -11.71
C ALA A 257 -21.37 3.70 -10.74
N LYS A 258 -22.61 4.05 -11.09
CA LYS A 258 -23.50 4.86 -10.25
C LYS A 258 -23.88 4.16 -8.94
N LEU A 259 -24.18 2.85 -8.99
CA LEU A 259 -24.51 2.06 -7.80
C LEU A 259 -23.37 2.01 -6.79
N TYR A 260 -22.13 1.83 -7.24
CA TYR A 260 -20.94 1.75 -6.39
C TYR A 260 -20.26 3.10 -6.14
N GLY A 261 -20.70 4.18 -6.79
CA GLY A 261 -20.14 5.52 -6.63
C GLY A 261 -18.81 5.74 -7.37
N PHE A 262 -18.52 4.98 -8.42
CA PHE A 262 -17.36 5.19 -9.27
C PHE A 262 -17.59 6.27 -10.33
N SER A 263 -16.52 7.03 -10.65
CA SER A 263 -16.52 7.87 -11.85
C SER A 263 -16.49 7.00 -13.11
N SER A 264 -17.25 7.36 -14.12
CA SER A 264 -17.18 6.74 -15.44
C SER A 264 -15.97 7.20 -16.25
N LYS A 265 -15.28 8.27 -15.80
CA LYS A 265 -14.03 8.79 -16.38
C LYS A 265 -12.92 8.54 -15.36
N ASP A 266 -12.19 7.44 -15.51
CA ASP A 266 -11.12 7.01 -14.62
C ASP A 266 -9.94 6.52 -15.45
N SER A 267 -9.44 7.39 -16.34
CA SER A 267 -8.33 7.10 -17.26
C SER A 267 -7.36 8.27 -17.38
N GLN A 268 -6.12 7.97 -17.69
CA GLN A 268 -5.03 8.92 -17.92
C GLN A 268 -4.15 8.44 -19.07
N ASP A 269 -3.68 9.35 -19.93
CA ASP A 269 -2.64 9.03 -20.89
C ASP A 269 -1.32 8.71 -20.19
N THR A 270 -0.53 7.77 -20.71
CA THR A 270 0.78 7.37 -20.20
C THR A 270 1.79 7.24 -21.35
N PRO A 271 3.09 7.46 -21.11
CA PRO A 271 4.12 7.22 -22.10
C PRO A 271 4.39 5.72 -22.35
N VAL A 272 3.80 4.86 -21.52
CA VAL A 272 3.98 3.40 -21.61
C VAL A 272 2.89 2.83 -22.49
N ALA A 273 3.30 2.10 -23.53
CA ALA A 273 2.39 1.35 -24.38
C ALA A 273 2.07 -0.02 -23.78
N ALA A 274 0.83 -0.41 -23.91
CA ALA A 274 0.33 -1.70 -23.47
C ALA A 274 0.91 -2.85 -24.31
N GLN A 275 1.13 -3.99 -23.66
CA GLN A 275 1.62 -5.23 -24.26
C GLN A 275 0.67 -6.38 -23.90
N GLU A 276 0.72 -7.43 -24.70
CA GLU A 276 -0.02 -8.65 -24.38
C GLU A 276 0.60 -9.36 -23.18
N MET A 277 -0.23 -9.85 -22.29
CA MET A 277 0.21 -10.70 -21.18
C MET A 277 0.60 -12.09 -21.68
N ALA A 278 1.34 -12.84 -20.85
CA ALA A 278 1.67 -14.23 -21.11
C ALA A 278 0.42 -15.05 -21.51
N LEU A 279 0.60 -16.03 -22.35
CA LEU A 279 -0.47 -16.88 -22.90
C LEU A 279 -1.41 -16.15 -23.89
N GLY A 280 -1.13 -14.91 -24.27
CA GLY A 280 -1.95 -14.15 -25.22
C GLY A 280 -3.33 -13.75 -24.68
N PHE A 281 -3.53 -13.72 -23.36
CA PHE A 281 -4.78 -13.35 -22.72
C PHE A 281 -4.56 -12.28 -21.65
N GLY A 282 -5.13 -11.11 -21.87
CA GLY A 282 -4.94 -9.93 -21.05
C GLY A 282 -3.90 -8.94 -21.63
N VAL A 283 -3.91 -7.76 -21.08
CA VAL A 283 -3.06 -6.63 -21.48
C VAL A 283 -2.35 -6.08 -20.26
N GLU A 284 -1.09 -5.69 -20.41
CA GLU A 284 -0.32 -5.07 -19.32
C GLU A 284 0.49 -3.86 -19.75
N LEU A 285 0.63 -2.91 -18.83
CA LEU A 285 1.55 -1.77 -18.90
C LEU A 285 2.63 -1.94 -17.84
N THR A 286 3.89 -1.74 -18.22
CA THR A 286 5.04 -1.96 -17.33
C THR A 286 5.89 -0.71 -17.19
N TRP A 287 6.09 -0.24 -15.97
CA TRP A 287 7.05 0.78 -15.57
C TRP A 287 8.24 0.13 -14.88
N LYS A 288 9.45 0.61 -15.15
CA LYS A 288 10.70 0.08 -14.55
C LYS A 288 11.45 1.21 -13.86
N GLU A 289 12.00 0.92 -12.69
CA GLU A 289 12.84 1.82 -11.88
C GLU A 289 12.42 3.31 -11.95
N GLY A 290 13.27 4.18 -12.44
CA GLY A 290 13.04 5.63 -12.47
C GLY A 290 11.75 6.09 -13.18
N THR A 291 11.07 5.22 -13.93
CA THR A 291 9.79 5.55 -14.57
C THR A 291 8.57 5.22 -13.71
N VAL A 292 8.71 4.49 -12.59
CA VAL A 292 7.58 4.10 -11.73
C VAL A 292 6.86 5.33 -11.15
N ASN A 293 7.58 6.41 -10.88
CA ASN A 293 6.99 7.65 -10.39
C ASN A 293 5.96 8.26 -11.37
N ASP A 294 6.15 8.09 -12.69
CA ASP A 294 5.16 8.54 -13.68
C ASP A 294 3.78 7.89 -13.46
N LEU A 295 3.77 6.60 -13.12
CA LEU A 295 2.52 5.91 -12.79
C LEU A 295 1.77 6.57 -11.61
N PHE A 296 2.50 6.91 -10.56
CA PHE A 296 1.90 7.55 -9.38
C PHE A 296 1.48 8.99 -9.63
N GLU A 297 2.26 9.76 -10.39
CA GLU A 297 1.89 11.12 -10.79
C GLU A 297 0.56 11.14 -11.53
N ARG A 298 0.32 10.19 -12.44
CA ARG A 298 -0.95 10.06 -13.16
C ARG A 298 -2.09 9.70 -12.20
N GLY A 299 -1.84 8.80 -11.25
CA GLY A 299 -2.78 8.48 -10.18
C GLY A 299 -3.14 9.72 -9.35
N VAL A 300 -2.15 10.54 -8.97
CA VAL A 300 -2.37 11.77 -8.19
C VAL A 300 -3.14 12.82 -9.00
N ARG A 301 -2.90 12.97 -10.30
CA ARG A 301 -3.70 13.86 -11.14
C ARG A 301 -5.19 13.55 -11.13
N SER A 302 -5.57 12.28 -10.92
CA SER A 302 -6.97 11.89 -10.81
C SER A 302 -7.66 12.38 -9.52
N TRP A 303 -6.91 12.89 -8.54
CA TRP A 303 -7.48 13.46 -7.32
C TRP A 303 -8.26 14.74 -7.60
N THR A 304 -7.84 15.56 -8.57
CA THR A 304 -8.59 16.73 -8.99
C THR A 304 -10.01 16.39 -9.43
N GLN A 305 -10.22 15.21 -10.02
CA GLN A 305 -11.54 14.71 -10.41
C GLN A 305 -12.39 14.23 -9.22
N VAL A 306 -11.76 13.85 -8.13
CA VAL A 306 -12.46 13.41 -6.91
C VAL A 306 -12.79 14.59 -6.01
N LEU A 307 -11.94 15.62 -6.00
CA LEU A 307 -12.09 16.82 -5.13
C LEU A 307 -13.10 17.82 -5.69
N VAL A 308 -13.31 17.86 -7.00
CA VAL A 308 -14.31 18.68 -7.69
C VAL A 308 -15.60 17.89 -7.90
#